data_e68d853ad66473ddfb30e4404aeac3fd
#
_entry.id   e68d853ad66473ddfb30e4404aeac3fd
#
_cell.length_a   1.000
_cell.length_b   1.000
_cell.length_c   1.000
_cell.angle_alpha   90.00
_cell.angle_beta   90.00
_cell.angle_gamma   90.00
#
_symmetry.space_group_name_H-M   'P 1'
#
loop_
_entity.id
_entity.type
_entity.pdbx_description
1 polymer ?
#
loop_
_entity_poly.entity_id
_entity_poly.type
_entity_poly.pdbx_seq_one_letter_code
_entity_poly.pdbx_strand_id
1 'polypeptide(L)'
;KFVGELIKSTSEQIYVATKTGRRLDPHNADGYNINQIEPFVDRSLLNLGVDCIDLMQLHCPPTESYSNSETYSMMDQLVEKGKIQYYGVSVETVEEALEAIKYPNVKSVQIIFNIFRQKPSEKFFVEAAKKNIAVIVRVPLASGLLTGKMNINSQFASNDHRNYNIE
;
A
#
# COMPACT_ATOMS: atom_id res chain seq x y z
N LYS A 1 -11.58 10.25 -8.24
CA LYS A 1 -12.25 11.51 -8.62
C LYS A 1 -12.09 12.60 -7.55
N PHE A 2 -12.53 12.43 -6.30
CA PHE A 2 -12.39 13.46 -5.25
C PHE A 2 -10.95 13.95 -5.05
N VAL A 3 -9.96 13.05 -4.99
CA VAL A 3 -8.55 13.47 -4.89
C VAL A 3 -8.12 14.25 -6.12
N GLY A 4 -8.54 13.87 -7.33
CA GLY A 4 -8.26 14.61 -8.55
C GLY A 4 -8.91 16.00 -8.57
N GLU A 5 -10.13 16.13 -8.01
CA GLU A 5 -10.79 17.44 -7.84
C GLU A 5 -10.04 18.31 -6.81
N LEU A 6 -9.58 17.70 -5.71
CA LEU A 6 -8.76 18.41 -4.71
C LEU A 6 -7.46 18.93 -5.31
N ILE A 7 -6.72 18.10 -6.07
CA ILE A 7 -5.48 18.51 -6.75
C ILE A 7 -5.73 19.75 -7.63
N LYS A 8 -6.84 19.76 -8.36
CA LYS A 8 -7.20 20.88 -9.25
C LYS A 8 -7.67 22.14 -8.51
N SER A 9 -8.12 22.00 -7.27
CA SER A 9 -8.70 23.09 -6.48
C SER A 9 -7.69 23.92 -5.69
N THR A 10 -6.42 23.52 -5.67
CA THR A 10 -5.36 24.22 -4.93
C THR A 10 -4.13 24.43 -5.80
N SER A 11 -3.38 25.48 -5.49
CA SER A 11 -2.03 25.71 -6.04
C SER A 11 -0.92 25.03 -5.22
N GLU A 12 -1.25 24.42 -4.09
CA GLU A 12 -0.29 23.69 -3.29
C GLU A 12 0.08 22.38 -3.97
N GLN A 13 1.34 21.98 -3.84
CA GLN A 13 1.78 20.69 -4.35
C GLN A 13 1.23 19.56 -3.48
N ILE A 14 0.43 18.68 -4.08
CA ILE A 14 -0.12 17.50 -3.43
C ILE A 14 0.56 16.26 -4.01
N TYR A 15 1.21 15.46 -3.17
CA TYR A 15 1.76 14.16 -3.54
C TYR A 15 0.69 13.08 -3.36
N VAL A 16 0.52 12.22 -4.36
CA VAL A 16 -0.52 11.20 -4.36
C VAL A 16 0.07 9.81 -4.26
N ALA A 17 -0.33 9.10 -3.22
CA ALA A 17 -0.09 7.67 -3.09
C ALA A 17 -1.38 6.89 -3.33
N THR A 18 -1.34 5.88 -4.20
CA THR A 18 -2.47 4.97 -4.44
C THR A 18 -2.00 3.52 -4.54
N LYS A 19 -2.93 2.60 -4.75
CA LYS A 19 -2.65 1.16 -4.75
C LYS A 19 -3.23 0.47 -5.98
N THR A 20 -2.58 -0.63 -6.38
CA THR A 20 -3.01 -1.49 -7.48
C THR A 20 -2.96 -2.97 -7.11
N GLY A 21 -3.60 -3.82 -7.90
CA GLY A 21 -3.52 -5.27 -7.83
C GLY A 21 -4.68 -5.95 -7.06
N ARG A 22 -5.28 -5.32 -6.05
CA ARG A 22 -6.32 -5.94 -5.22
C ARG A 22 -7.59 -6.38 -5.98
N ARG A 23 -7.82 -5.83 -7.17
CA ARG A 23 -8.98 -6.15 -8.01
C ARG A 23 -8.68 -7.13 -9.14
N LEU A 24 -7.53 -7.78 -9.10
CA LEU A 24 -7.25 -8.90 -9.99
C LEU A 24 -8.23 -10.04 -9.70
N ASP A 25 -8.71 -10.67 -10.75
CA ASP A 25 -9.58 -11.83 -10.68
C ASP A 25 -9.14 -12.85 -11.75
N PRO A 26 -8.58 -13.99 -11.33
CA PRO A 26 -8.27 -14.38 -9.94
C PRO A 26 -7.15 -13.51 -9.31
N HIS A 27 -7.24 -13.30 -7.98
CA HIS A 27 -6.21 -12.59 -7.21
C HIS A 27 -5.08 -13.57 -6.83
N ASN A 28 -4.19 -13.84 -7.77
CA ASN A 28 -3.04 -14.74 -7.64
C ASN A 28 -1.74 -14.04 -8.09
N ALA A 29 -0.60 -14.67 -7.84
CA ALA A 29 0.71 -14.09 -8.17
C ALA A 29 0.92 -13.89 -9.68
N ASP A 30 0.38 -14.76 -10.52
CA ASP A 30 0.51 -14.67 -11.98
C ASP A 30 -0.16 -13.43 -12.57
N GLY A 31 -1.16 -12.88 -11.85
CA GLY A 31 -1.83 -11.63 -12.23
C GLY A 31 -0.96 -10.37 -12.04
N TYR A 32 0.16 -10.47 -11.32
CA TYR A 32 1.06 -9.32 -11.10
C TYR A 32 2.06 -9.15 -12.23
N ASN A 33 1.56 -8.99 -13.43
CA ASN A 33 2.31 -8.74 -14.67
C ASN A 33 1.84 -7.45 -15.35
N ILE A 34 2.62 -6.95 -16.30
CA ILE A 34 2.38 -5.64 -16.94
C ILE A 34 1.02 -5.58 -17.64
N ASN A 35 0.61 -6.64 -18.31
CA ASN A 35 -0.62 -6.65 -19.11
C ASN A 35 -1.87 -6.53 -18.23
N GLN A 36 -1.82 -7.04 -17.00
CA GLN A 36 -2.95 -6.99 -16.06
C GLN A 36 -2.91 -5.78 -15.13
N ILE A 37 -1.72 -5.32 -14.73
CA ILE A 37 -1.57 -4.20 -13.78
C ILE A 37 -1.64 -2.84 -14.47
N GLU A 38 -1.04 -2.67 -15.63
CA GLU A 38 -1.00 -1.38 -16.33
C GLU A 38 -2.39 -0.76 -16.55
N PRO A 39 -3.44 -1.50 -16.94
CA PRO A 39 -4.80 -0.94 -17.06
C PRO A 39 -5.37 -0.36 -15.76
N PHE A 40 -4.99 -0.91 -14.59
CA PHE A 40 -5.40 -0.34 -13.30
C PHE A 40 -4.65 0.96 -12.99
N VAL A 41 -3.38 1.05 -13.40
CA VAL A 41 -2.58 2.29 -13.29
C VAL A 41 -3.16 3.36 -14.18
N ASP A 42 -3.46 3.05 -15.45
CA ASP A 42 -4.06 3.99 -16.41
C ASP A 42 -5.40 4.53 -15.92
N ARG A 43 -6.24 3.66 -15.37
CA ARG A 43 -7.50 4.08 -14.75
C ARG A 43 -7.26 5.00 -13.53
N SER A 44 -6.21 4.79 -12.78
CA SER A 44 -5.86 5.63 -11.64
C SER A 44 -5.38 6.99 -12.09
N LEU A 45 -4.53 7.08 -13.12
CA LEU A 45 -4.10 8.32 -13.76
C LEU A 45 -5.30 9.14 -14.25
N LEU A 46 -6.21 8.49 -14.98
CA LEU A 46 -7.44 9.13 -15.48
C LEU A 46 -8.32 9.66 -14.35
N ASN A 47 -8.53 8.87 -13.28
CA ASN A 47 -9.37 9.26 -12.14
C ASN A 47 -8.76 10.40 -11.31
N LEU A 48 -7.44 10.47 -11.23
CA LEU A 48 -6.69 11.51 -10.54
C LEU A 48 -6.55 12.77 -11.42
N GLY A 49 -6.53 12.61 -12.73
CA GLY A 49 -6.29 13.68 -13.70
C GLY A 49 -4.85 14.16 -13.66
N VAL A 50 -3.92 13.22 -13.52
CA VAL A 50 -2.47 13.45 -13.51
C VAL A 50 -1.79 12.57 -14.54
N ASP A 51 -0.64 12.99 -15.06
CA ASP A 51 0.13 12.23 -16.05
C ASP A 51 1.05 11.20 -15.39
N CYS A 52 1.44 11.42 -14.13
CA CYS A 52 2.29 10.54 -13.35
C CYS A 52 1.79 10.46 -11.90
N ILE A 53 1.77 9.27 -11.31
CA ILE A 53 1.43 9.05 -9.89
C ILE A 53 2.72 9.06 -9.08
N ASP A 54 2.79 9.88 -8.02
CA ASP A 54 4.01 10.00 -7.20
C ASP A 54 4.40 8.68 -6.53
N LEU A 55 3.43 7.94 -5.97
CA LEU A 55 3.69 6.64 -5.34
C LEU A 55 2.60 5.62 -5.67
N MET A 56 2.95 4.56 -6.36
CA MET A 56 2.09 3.40 -6.57
C MET A 56 2.50 2.26 -5.65
N GLN A 57 1.55 1.69 -4.90
CA GLN A 57 1.83 0.54 -4.04
C GLN A 57 1.09 -0.71 -4.53
N LEU A 58 1.75 -1.87 -4.47
CA LEU A 58 1.07 -3.15 -4.59
C LEU A 58 0.21 -3.39 -3.36
N HIS A 59 -1.06 -3.72 -3.55
CA HIS A 59 -2.07 -3.76 -2.48
C HIS A 59 -2.20 -5.16 -1.88
N CYS A 60 -1.32 -5.52 -0.95
CA CYS A 60 -1.29 -6.84 -0.31
C CYS A 60 -1.39 -7.96 -1.37
N PRO A 61 -0.43 -8.07 -2.29
CA PRO A 61 -0.39 -9.17 -3.24
C PRO A 61 -0.26 -10.51 -2.53
N PRO A 62 -0.53 -11.64 -3.19
CA PRO A 62 -0.20 -12.95 -2.69
C PRO A 62 1.27 -13.05 -2.25
N THR A 63 1.55 -13.83 -1.21
CA THR A 63 2.87 -13.87 -0.56
C THR A 63 4.00 -14.19 -1.54
N GLU A 64 3.74 -15.05 -2.52
CA GLU A 64 4.71 -15.45 -3.57
C GLU A 64 5.17 -14.25 -4.42
N SER A 65 4.31 -13.24 -4.60
CA SER A 65 4.63 -12.05 -5.38
C SER A 65 5.76 -11.22 -4.78
N TYR A 66 5.98 -11.28 -3.46
CA TYR A 66 7.03 -10.51 -2.81
C TYR A 66 8.45 -11.03 -3.09
N SER A 67 8.59 -12.29 -3.46
CA SER A 67 9.86 -12.90 -3.87
C SER A 67 10.00 -13.03 -5.38
N ASN A 68 8.98 -12.67 -6.16
CA ASN A 68 8.99 -12.79 -7.60
C ASN A 68 9.61 -11.54 -8.25
N SER A 69 10.78 -11.69 -8.89
CA SER A 69 11.48 -10.59 -9.59
C SER A 69 10.67 -9.99 -10.75
N GLU A 70 9.80 -10.75 -11.39
CA GLU A 70 8.95 -10.27 -12.49
C GLU A 70 7.94 -9.23 -12.00
N THR A 71 7.42 -9.39 -10.76
CA THR A 71 6.55 -8.41 -10.12
C THR A 71 7.22 -7.04 -10.02
N TYR A 72 8.51 -6.99 -9.66
CA TYR A 72 9.24 -5.73 -9.53
C TYR A 72 9.72 -5.20 -10.87
N SER A 73 10.12 -6.08 -11.79
CA SER A 73 10.43 -5.70 -13.18
C SER A 73 9.22 -5.04 -13.85
N MET A 74 8.02 -5.52 -13.63
CA MET A 74 6.79 -4.89 -14.09
C MET A 74 6.61 -3.48 -13.50
N MET A 75 6.90 -3.28 -12.20
CA MET A 75 6.84 -1.95 -11.58
C MET A 75 7.92 -1.01 -12.13
N ASP A 76 9.13 -1.52 -12.40
CA ASP A 76 10.20 -0.75 -13.04
C ASP A 76 9.79 -0.28 -14.44
N GLN A 77 9.14 -1.13 -15.24
CA GLN A 77 8.59 -0.75 -16.55
C GLN A 77 7.56 0.39 -16.44
N LEU A 78 6.73 0.42 -15.40
CA LEU A 78 5.77 1.51 -15.19
C LEU A 78 6.46 2.83 -14.85
N VAL A 79 7.60 2.77 -14.13
CA VAL A 79 8.46 3.95 -13.89
C VAL A 79 9.10 4.41 -15.18
N GLU A 80 9.68 3.51 -15.98
CA GLU A 80 10.31 3.82 -17.28
C GLU A 80 9.31 4.45 -18.26
N LYS A 81 8.05 4.00 -18.24
CA LYS A 81 6.95 4.59 -19.02
C LYS A 81 6.48 5.96 -18.49
N GLY A 82 7.01 6.44 -17.35
CA GLY A 82 6.62 7.69 -16.74
C GLY A 82 5.21 7.70 -16.11
N LYS A 83 4.57 6.54 -15.96
CA LYS A 83 3.22 6.42 -15.38
C LYS A 83 3.22 6.55 -13.86
N ILE A 84 4.29 6.14 -13.22
CA ILE A 84 4.51 6.26 -11.78
C ILE A 84 5.93 6.79 -11.52
N GLN A 85 6.10 7.59 -10.47
CA GLN A 85 7.41 8.11 -10.12
C GLN A 85 8.17 7.13 -9.22
N TYR A 86 7.50 6.62 -8.21
CA TYR A 86 8.03 5.66 -7.25
C TYR A 86 7.03 4.54 -7.02
N TYR A 87 7.54 3.41 -6.55
CA TYR A 87 6.66 2.34 -6.10
C TYR A 87 7.06 1.74 -4.76
N GLY A 88 6.11 1.03 -4.16
CA GLY A 88 6.25 0.32 -2.92
C GLY A 88 5.25 -0.81 -2.81
N VAL A 89 5.14 -1.36 -1.62
CA VAL A 89 4.23 -2.46 -1.32
C VAL A 89 3.41 -2.19 -0.06
N SER A 90 2.18 -2.68 -0.02
CA SER A 90 1.44 -2.85 1.21
C SER A 90 1.49 -4.32 1.60
N VAL A 91 1.82 -4.61 2.85
CA VAL A 91 2.06 -5.96 3.35
C VAL A 91 1.18 -6.28 4.56
N GLU A 92 1.02 -7.55 4.86
CA GLU A 92 0.31 -8.00 6.06
C GLU A 92 1.29 -8.51 7.14
N THR A 93 2.45 -9.03 6.73
CA THR A 93 3.45 -9.60 7.63
C THR A 93 4.79 -8.88 7.56
N VAL A 94 5.61 -9.07 8.59
CA VAL A 94 7.00 -8.56 8.64
C VAL A 94 7.88 -9.30 7.64
N GLU A 95 7.63 -10.57 7.45
CA GLU A 95 8.35 -11.45 6.53
C GLU A 95 8.18 -10.95 5.08
N GLU A 96 6.96 -10.62 4.66
CA GLU A 96 6.68 -10.00 3.37
C GLU A 96 7.38 -8.65 3.19
N ALA A 97 7.39 -7.82 4.25
CA ALA A 97 8.09 -6.54 4.23
C ALA A 97 9.60 -6.71 4.02
N LEU A 98 10.22 -7.66 4.75
CA LEU A 98 11.65 -7.97 4.63
C LEU A 98 12.00 -8.55 3.27
N GLU A 99 11.11 -9.34 2.67
CA GLU A 99 11.30 -9.87 1.33
C GLU A 99 11.25 -8.77 0.28
N ALA A 100 10.23 -7.93 0.31
CA ALA A 100 10.04 -6.84 -0.64
C ALA A 100 11.21 -5.84 -0.65
N ILE A 101 11.79 -5.50 0.49
CA ILE A 101 12.91 -4.54 0.57
C ILE A 101 14.26 -5.11 0.11
N LYS A 102 14.32 -6.36 -0.35
CA LYS A 102 15.49 -6.88 -1.06
C LYS A 102 15.63 -6.25 -2.45
N TYR A 103 14.54 -5.79 -3.03
CA TYR A 103 14.51 -5.17 -4.36
C TYR A 103 14.85 -3.68 -4.26
N PRO A 104 15.88 -3.19 -4.97
CA PRO A 104 16.48 -1.87 -4.72
C PRO A 104 15.59 -0.69 -5.07
N ASN A 105 14.63 -0.89 -5.97
CA ASN A 105 13.74 0.16 -6.44
C ASN A 105 12.45 0.29 -5.61
N VAL A 106 12.20 -0.61 -4.66
CA VAL A 106 11.14 -0.44 -3.66
C VAL A 106 11.49 0.76 -2.78
N LYS A 107 10.59 1.77 -2.71
CA LYS A 107 10.82 3.00 -1.96
C LYS A 107 9.96 3.13 -0.72
N SER A 108 8.88 2.35 -0.62
CA SER A 108 8.02 2.37 0.57
C SER A 108 7.44 1.00 0.89
N VAL A 109 7.17 0.80 2.18
CA VAL A 109 6.39 -0.33 2.68
C VAL A 109 5.27 0.19 3.57
N GLN A 110 4.03 -0.17 3.27
CA GLN A 110 2.90 0.09 4.13
C GLN A 110 2.58 -1.16 4.96
N ILE A 111 2.63 -1.03 6.30
CA ILE A 111 2.46 -2.15 7.23
C ILE A 111 1.62 -1.71 8.44
N ILE A 112 0.88 -2.65 9.05
CA ILE A 112 0.17 -2.38 10.30
C ILE A 112 1.19 -2.24 11.45
N PHE A 113 1.10 -1.11 12.17
CA PHE A 113 1.87 -0.89 13.37
C PHE A 113 1.07 -0.04 14.37
N ASN A 114 0.95 -0.54 15.59
CA ASN A 114 0.34 0.17 16.72
C ASN A 114 0.79 -0.50 18.04
N ILE A 115 0.33 0.01 19.17
CA ILE A 115 0.72 -0.50 20.51
C ILE A 115 0.45 -2.00 20.69
N PHE A 116 -0.50 -2.60 19.96
CA PHE A 116 -0.84 -4.02 20.04
C PHE A 116 -0.10 -4.87 19.00
N ARG A 117 0.46 -4.26 17.96
CA ARG A 117 1.15 -4.93 16.84
C ARG A 117 2.52 -4.31 16.63
N GLN A 118 3.48 -4.67 17.48
CA GLN A 118 4.81 -4.08 17.53
C GLN A 118 5.90 -4.88 16.79
N LYS A 119 5.60 -6.08 16.30
CA LYS A 119 6.55 -6.96 15.58
C LYS A 119 7.39 -6.23 14.50
N PRO A 120 6.87 -5.24 13.72
CA PRO A 120 7.68 -4.50 12.78
C PRO A 120 8.86 -3.76 13.37
N SER A 121 8.79 -3.31 14.65
CA SER A 121 9.88 -2.59 15.31
C SER A 121 11.06 -3.48 15.70
N GLU A 122 10.89 -4.78 15.80
CA GLU A 122 11.93 -5.71 16.22
C GLU A 122 13.05 -5.84 15.17
N LYS A 123 12.69 -5.91 13.89
CA LYS A 123 13.65 -6.12 12.81
C LYS A 123 13.39 -5.23 11.59
N PHE A 124 12.14 -5.13 11.15
CA PHE A 124 11.83 -4.49 9.87
C PHE A 124 12.21 -3.01 9.85
N PHE A 125 11.91 -2.24 10.89
CA PHE A 125 12.22 -0.80 10.89
C PHE A 125 13.72 -0.52 10.81
N VAL A 126 14.55 -1.38 11.45
CA VAL A 126 16.01 -1.26 11.36
C VAL A 126 16.50 -1.49 9.93
N GLU A 127 15.99 -2.55 9.27
CA GLU A 127 16.38 -2.86 7.89
C GLU A 127 15.83 -1.83 6.89
N ALA A 128 14.61 -1.33 7.10
CA ALA A 128 14.02 -0.26 6.29
C ALA A 128 14.87 1.03 6.38
N ALA A 129 15.29 1.42 7.58
CA ALA A 129 16.13 2.59 7.78
C ALA A 129 17.50 2.46 7.08
N LYS A 130 18.16 1.30 7.17
CA LYS A 130 19.44 1.04 6.47
C LYS A 130 19.31 1.19 4.95
N LYS A 131 18.15 0.89 4.39
CA LYS A 131 17.89 0.91 2.95
C LYS A 131 17.18 2.18 2.48
N ASN A 132 16.93 3.16 3.36
CA ASN A 132 16.18 4.38 3.08
C ASN A 132 14.76 4.08 2.54
N ILE A 133 14.10 3.07 3.10
CA ILE A 133 12.72 2.71 2.77
C ILE A 133 11.76 3.52 3.63
N ALA A 134 10.84 4.23 3.02
CA ALA A 134 9.77 4.93 3.73
C ALA A 134 8.77 3.93 4.34
N VAL A 135 8.42 4.11 5.60
CA VAL A 135 7.43 3.28 6.28
C VAL A 135 6.11 4.05 6.40
N ILE A 136 5.05 3.50 5.84
CA ILE A 136 3.69 4.05 5.94
C ILE A 136 2.92 3.18 6.93
N VAL A 137 2.63 3.74 8.10
CA VAL A 137 1.91 3.01 9.15
C VAL A 137 0.42 2.94 8.85
N ARG A 138 -0.12 1.72 8.85
CA ARG A 138 -1.54 1.42 8.70
C ARG A 138 -2.14 1.08 10.07
N VAL A 139 -3.39 1.49 10.29
CA VAL A 139 -4.17 1.20 11.51
C VAL A 139 -3.48 1.69 12.81
N PRO A 140 -2.91 2.91 12.86
CA PRO A 140 -2.18 3.39 14.05
C PRO A 140 -3.06 3.52 15.29
N LEU A 141 -4.37 3.77 15.11
CA LEU A 141 -5.33 3.91 16.19
C LEU A 141 -6.09 2.61 16.53
N ALA A 142 -5.62 1.44 16.03
CA ALA A 142 -6.23 0.14 16.28
C ALA A 142 -7.76 0.16 16.02
N SER A 143 -8.19 0.60 14.82
CA SER A 143 -9.59 0.76 14.41
C SER A 143 -10.41 1.66 15.34
N GLY A 144 -9.77 2.62 15.98
CA GLY A 144 -10.38 3.59 16.88
C GLY A 144 -10.30 3.24 18.38
N LEU A 145 -9.81 2.04 18.72
CA LEU A 145 -9.67 1.63 20.13
C LEU A 145 -8.78 2.61 20.93
N LEU A 146 -7.70 3.10 20.34
CA LEU A 146 -6.75 4.01 20.98
C LEU A 146 -7.23 5.47 21.05
N THR A 147 -8.43 5.77 20.59
CA THR A 147 -8.99 7.13 20.69
C THR A 147 -9.54 7.47 22.10
N GLY A 148 -9.64 6.49 22.99
CA GLY A 148 -10.28 6.65 24.30
C GLY A 148 -11.80 6.76 24.28
N LYS A 149 -12.44 6.67 23.09
CA LYS A 149 -13.90 6.78 22.92
C LYS A 149 -14.63 5.45 23.09
N MET A 150 -13.90 4.34 23.19
CA MET A 150 -14.47 3.00 23.31
C MET A 150 -14.32 2.46 24.72
N ASN A 151 -15.30 1.66 25.15
CA ASN A 151 -15.29 0.90 26.39
C ASN A 151 -15.90 -0.49 26.15
N ILE A 152 -15.95 -1.33 27.20
CA ILE A 152 -16.43 -2.73 27.10
C ILE A 152 -17.87 -2.85 26.62
N ASN A 153 -18.68 -1.80 26.76
CA ASN A 153 -20.08 -1.78 26.33
C ASN A 153 -20.27 -1.12 24.95
N SER A 154 -19.19 -0.73 24.26
CA SER A 154 -19.28 -0.09 22.96
C SER A 154 -19.90 -1.05 21.95
N GLN A 155 -20.92 -0.58 21.23
CA GLN A 155 -21.59 -1.29 20.15
C GLN A 155 -21.34 -0.59 18.83
N PHE A 156 -21.29 -1.37 17.75
CA PHE A 156 -21.06 -0.88 16.40
C PHE A 156 -22.28 -1.18 15.53
N ALA A 157 -22.58 -0.30 14.58
CA ALA A 157 -23.64 -0.55 13.61
C ALA A 157 -23.41 -1.87 12.86
N SER A 158 -24.46 -2.56 12.43
CA SER A 158 -24.39 -3.89 11.81
C SER A 158 -23.49 -3.96 10.57
N ASN A 159 -23.29 -2.84 9.87
CA ASN A 159 -22.43 -2.72 8.70
C ASN A 159 -21.01 -2.21 9.04
N ASP A 160 -20.66 -2.10 10.32
CA ASP A 160 -19.33 -1.66 10.73
C ASP A 160 -18.31 -2.81 10.60
N HIS A 161 -17.17 -2.53 9.96
CA HIS A 161 -16.12 -3.52 9.73
C HIS A 161 -15.55 -4.12 11.02
N ARG A 162 -15.67 -3.44 12.15
CA ARG A 162 -15.21 -3.93 13.46
C ARG A 162 -15.97 -5.15 13.95
N ASN A 163 -17.19 -5.36 13.49
CA ASN A 163 -17.97 -6.56 13.81
C ASN A 163 -17.43 -7.84 13.15
N TYR A 164 -16.59 -7.72 12.11
CA TYR A 164 -15.99 -8.85 11.38
C TYR A 164 -14.62 -9.29 11.93
N ASN A 165 -14.06 -8.54 12.89
CA ASN A 165 -12.75 -8.80 13.48
C ASN A 165 -12.87 -9.42 14.89
N ILE A 166 -13.96 -10.12 15.18
CA ILE A 166 -14.16 -10.84 16.43
C ILE A 166 -13.62 -12.27 16.22
N GLU A 167 -12.31 -12.43 16.30
CA GLU A 167 -11.61 -13.70 16.55
C GLU A 167 -10.75 -13.56 17.80
#